data_b94be9a65cf39665233b6b4fc4db654c
#
_entry.id   b94be9a65cf39665233b6b4fc4db654c
#
_cell.length_a   1.000
_cell.length_b   1.000
_cell.length_c   1.000
_cell.angle_alpha   90.00
_cell.angle_beta   90.00
_cell.angle_gamma   90.00
#
_symmetry.space_group_name_H-M   'P 1'
#
loop_
_entity.id
_entity.type
_entity.pdbx_description
1 polymer ?
#
loop_
_entity_poly.entity_id
_entity_poly.type
_entity_poly.pdbx_seq_one_letter_code
_entity_poly.pdbx_strand_id
1 'polypeptide(L)'
;MEEAWYIANDWYHKQSSLTGSEFFRYVDDLTKSYGYTFGNAIAGHIVGPFPHEQPDDPNDLCLDVHPDNHADILQRDRNGSKRHWILELHFTDIPNNTGAFFEQLLNA
;
A
#
# COMPACT_ATOMS: atom_id res chain seq x y z
N MET A 1 -9.92 8.66 9.72
CA MET A 1 -9.44 7.75 8.68
C MET A 1 -8.80 8.47 7.51
N GLU A 2 -9.45 9.47 6.97
CA GLU A 2 -8.90 10.29 5.91
C GLU A 2 -7.59 10.95 6.30
N GLU A 3 -7.52 11.47 7.52
CA GLU A 3 -6.31 12.07 8.05
C GLU A 3 -5.14 11.09 8.03
N ALA A 4 -5.39 9.85 8.45
CA ALA A 4 -4.35 8.82 8.45
C ALA A 4 -3.87 8.52 7.02
N TRP A 5 -4.79 8.52 6.06
CA TRP A 5 -4.42 8.31 4.66
C TRP A 5 -3.46 9.41 4.17
N TYR A 6 -3.77 10.67 4.48
CA TYR A 6 -2.92 11.78 4.05
C TYR A 6 -1.57 11.78 4.76
N ILE A 7 -1.52 11.33 6.02
CA ILE A 7 -0.25 11.15 6.73
C ILE A 7 0.61 10.12 6.00
N ALA A 8 0.03 8.99 5.63
CA ALA A 8 0.76 7.94 4.90
C ALA A 8 1.18 8.41 3.50
N ASN A 9 0.32 9.16 2.82
CA ASN A 9 0.64 9.73 1.51
C ASN A 9 1.84 10.68 1.60
N ASP A 10 1.86 11.55 2.60
CA ASP A 10 2.97 12.48 2.80
C ASP A 10 4.27 11.74 3.13
N TRP A 11 4.18 10.71 3.94
CA TRP A 11 5.34 9.88 4.28
C TRP A 11 5.88 9.16 3.04
N TYR A 12 4.99 8.62 2.21
CA TYR A 12 5.36 7.94 0.96
C TYR A 12 6.19 8.87 0.06
N HIS A 13 5.77 10.13 -0.06
CA HIS A 13 6.45 11.08 -0.95
C HIS A 13 7.81 11.55 -0.43
N LYS A 14 8.15 11.23 0.81
CA LYS A 14 9.45 11.58 1.40
C LYS A 14 10.49 10.48 1.21
N GLN A 15 10.10 9.34 0.65
CA GLN A 15 10.99 8.20 0.50
C GLN A 15 11.72 8.27 -0.83
N SER A 16 13.03 7.94 -0.84
CA SER A 16 13.81 7.81 -2.06
C SER A 16 13.83 6.38 -2.56
N SER A 17 13.62 5.43 -1.66
CA SER A 17 13.41 4.02 -1.97
C SER A 17 12.45 3.46 -0.93
N LEU A 18 11.62 2.49 -1.32
CA LEU A 18 10.60 1.97 -0.42
C LEU A 18 10.14 0.60 -0.93
N THR A 19 10.26 -0.42 -0.10
CA THR A 19 9.70 -1.73 -0.44
C THR A 19 8.23 -1.79 -0.05
N GLY A 20 7.49 -2.71 -0.71
CA GLY A 20 6.09 -2.94 -0.34
C GLY A 20 5.96 -3.35 1.12
N SER A 21 6.88 -4.18 1.63
CA SER A 21 6.86 -4.61 3.03
C SER A 21 7.08 -3.44 4.00
N GLU A 22 7.97 -2.52 3.67
CA GLU A 22 8.21 -1.33 4.49
C GLU A 22 6.99 -0.43 4.54
N PHE A 23 6.34 -0.23 3.40
CA PHE A 23 5.14 0.59 3.34
C PHE A 23 3.98 -0.07 4.09
N PHE A 24 3.80 -1.37 3.92
CA PHE A 24 2.78 -2.10 4.67
C PHE A 24 3.00 -1.96 6.17
N ARG A 25 4.24 -2.13 6.62
CA ARG A 25 4.57 -2.00 8.05
C ARG A 25 4.26 -0.60 8.58
N TYR A 26 4.59 0.42 7.79
CA TYR A 26 4.28 1.79 8.18
C TYR A 26 2.77 1.99 8.35
N VAL A 27 1.98 1.51 7.39
CA VAL A 27 0.52 1.62 7.42
C VAL A 27 -0.07 0.83 8.60
N ASP A 28 0.47 -0.36 8.86
CA ASP A 28 0.03 -1.19 9.99
C ASP A 28 0.31 -0.48 11.32
N ASP A 29 1.50 0.08 11.49
CA ASP A 29 1.86 0.82 12.70
C ASP A 29 1.00 2.07 12.86
N LEU A 30 0.73 2.78 11.77
CA LEU A 30 -0.13 3.96 11.79
C LEU A 30 -1.55 3.59 12.23
N THR A 31 -2.09 2.48 11.70
CA THR A 31 -3.40 1.98 12.09
C THR A 31 -3.47 1.70 13.58
N LYS A 32 -2.43 1.04 14.11
CA LYS A 32 -2.35 0.74 15.54
C LYS A 32 -2.28 2.01 16.39
N SER A 33 -1.63 3.06 15.89
CA SER A 33 -1.52 4.33 16.60
C SER A 33 -2.89 5.00 16.78
N TYR A 34 -3.86 4.69 15.93
CA TYR A 34 -5.24 5.15 16.06
C TYR A 34 -6.11 4.21 16.89
N GLY A 35 -5.53 3.13 17.41
CA GLY A 35 -6.25 2.18 18.26
C GLY A 35 -6.99 1.10 17.50
N TYR A 36 -6.66 0.88 16.23
CA TYR A 36 -7.33 -0.11 15.38
C TYR A 36 -6.36 -1.19 14.92
N THR A 37 -6.93 -2.26 14.34
CA THR A 37 -6.17 -3.33 13.69
C THR A 37 -6.30 -3.16 12.19
N PHE A 38 -5.21 -3.37 11.45
CA PHE A 38 -5.27 -3.33 9.99
C PHE A 38 -5.99 -4.57 9.48
N GLY A 39 -7.08 -4.36 8.75
CA GLY A 39 -8.04 -5.43 8.43
C GLY A 39 -7.90 -6.03 7.03
N ASN A 40 -6.75 -5.93 6.37
CA ASN A 40 -6.58 -6.48 5.03
C ASN A 40 -5.18 -7.10 4.87
N ALA A 41 -5.03 -7.97 3.87
CA ALA A 41 -3.75 -8.61 3.58
C ALA A 41 -2.77 -7.67 2.85
N ILE A 42 -3.30 -6.67 2.16
CA ILE A 42 -2.49 -5.68 1.44
C ILE A 42 -2.91 -4.28 1.86
N ALA A 43 -2.00 -3.31 1.73
CA ALA A 43 -2.28 -1.91 2.00
C ALA A 43 -2.31 -1.08 0.71
N GLY A 44 -2.35 -1.73 -0.43
CA GLY A 44 -2.44 -1.07 -1.71
C GLY A 44 -2.03 -1.96 -2.86
N HIS A 45 -2.19 -1.43 -4.06
CA HIS A 45 -1.85 -2.16 -5.27
C HIS A 45 -1.54 -1.19 -6.40
N ILE A 46 -0.86 -1.70 -7.43
CA ILE A 46 -0.56 -0.90 -8.61
C ILE A 46 -1.84 -0.64 -9.40
N VAL A 47 -1.90 0.50 -10.08
CA VAL A 47 -3.03 0.88 -10.91
C VAL A 47 -2.90 0.25 -12.27
N GLY A 48 -4.00 -0.34 -12.75
CA GLY A 48 -4.15 -0.79 -14.12
C GLY A 48 -3.62 -2.19 -14.38
N PRO A 49 -4.35 -2.98 -15.18
CA PRO A 49 -3.92 -4.29 -15.58
C PRO A 49 -3.11 -4.19 -16.87
N PHE A 50 -1.86 -3.85 -16.77
CA PHE A 50 -0.99 -3.83 -17.94
C PHE A 50 -0.42 -5.22 -18.14
N PRO A 51 -0.72 -5.91 -19.26
CA PRO A 51 -0.24 -7.27 -19.46
C PRO A 51 1.26 -7.42 -19.29
N HIS A 52 2.03 -6.42 -19.69
CA HIS A 52 3.48 -6.42 -19.56
C HIS A 52 3.95 -6.16 -18.12
N GLU A 53 3.05 -5.75 -17.23
CA GLU A 53 3.34 -5.53 -15.82
C GLU A 53 2.96 -6.73 -14.96
N GLN A 54 2.25 -7.70 -15.51
CA GLN A 54 1.85 -8.86 -14.75
C GLN A 54 3.06 -9.75 -14.46
N PRO A 55 3.20 -10.24 -13.22
CA PRO A 55 4.28 -11.15 -12.89
C PRO A 55 4.13 -12.48 -13.57
N ASP A 56 5.25 -13.12 -13.92
CA ASP A 56 5.26 -14.46 -14.52
C ASP A 56 4.79 -15.50 -13.50
N ASP A 57 5.08 -15.27 -12.22
CA ASP A 57 4.67 -16.14 -11.12
C ASP A 57 3.44 -15.54 -10.44
N PRO A 58 2.30 -16.26 -10.39
CA PRO A 58 1.10 -15.75 -9.73
C PRO A 58 1.29 -15.49 -8.23
N ASN A 59 2.36 -16.00 -7.63
CA ASN A 59 2.69 -15.72 -6.23
C ASN A 59 3.61 -14.51 -6.07
N ASP A 60 3.99 -13.86 -7.16
CA ASP A 60 4.82 -12.67 -7.11
C ASP A 60 3.99 -11.49 -6.60
N LEU A 61 4.44 -10.88 -5.50
CA LEU A 61 3.72 -9.81 -4.82
C LEU A 61 4.20 -8.42 -5.22
N CYS A 62 5.00 -8.30 -6.28
CA CYS A 62 5.61 -7.04 -6.67
C CYS A 62 4.61 -5.95 -7.06
N LEU A 63 3.34 -6.32 -7.30
CA LEU A 63 2.27 -5.39 -7.64
C LEU A 63 1.40 -5.00 -6.46
N ASP A 64 1.74 -5.45 -5.24
CA ASP A 64 0.95 -5.21 -4.03
C ASP A 64 1.80 -4.60 -2.93
N VAL A 65 1.17 -3.77 -2.10
CA VAL A 65 1.77 -3.32 -0.84
C VAL A 65 1.47 -4.42 0.18
N HIS A 66 2.34 -5.39 0.25
CA HIS A 66 2.19 -6.62 1.04
C HIS A 66 3.40 -6.78 1.97
N PRO A 67 3.22 -7.36 3.16
CA PRO A 67 4.35 -7.52 4.11
C PRO A 67 5.49 -8.38 3.56
N ASP A 68 5.23 -9.21 2.57
CA ASP A 68 6.26 -10.06 1.96
C ASP A 68 6.78 -9.52 0.63
N ASN A 69 6.36 -8.33 0.21
CA ASN A 69 6.90 -7.70 -1.00
C ASN A 69 8.15 -6.90 -0.68
N HIS A 70 9.31 -7.45 -1.04
CA HIS A 70 10.61 -6.81 -0.80
C HIS A 70 11.13 -6.04 -2.01
N ALA A 71 10.31 -5.88 -3.04
CA ALA A 71 10.67 -5.08 -4.21
C ALA A 71 10.43 -3.59 -3.93
N ASP A 72 11.24 -2.75 -4.55
CA ASP A 72 11.10 -1.29 -4.43
C ASP A 72 9.89 -0.84 -5.25
N ILE A 73 8.83 -0.36 -4.57
CA ILE A 73 7.61 0.08 -5.23
C ILE A 73 7.77 1.45 -5.90
N LEU A 74 8.86 2.16 -5.62
CA LEU A 74 9.13 3.44 -6.26
C LEU A 74 9.87 3.29 -7.58
N GLN A 75 10.32 2.07 -7.92
CA GLN A 75 11.04 1.87 -9.18
C GLN A 75 10.09 2.03 -10.37
N ARG A 76 10.65 2.47 -11.49
CA ARG A 76 9.88 2.63 -12.72
C ARG A 76 9.57 1.27 -13.34
N ASP A 77 8.58 1.24 -14.22
CA ASP A 77 8.26 0.03 -14.96
C ASP A 77 9.35 -0.25 -16.02
N ARG A 78 9.20 -1.37 -16.75
CA ARG A 78 10.18 -1.76 -17.77
C ARG A 78 10.30 -0.77 -18.92
N ASN A 79 9.32 0.10 -19.10
CA ASN A 79 9.31 1.14 -20.12
C ASN A 79 9.86 2.47 -19.59
N GLY A 80 10.30 2.52 -18.33
CA GLY A 80 10.81 3.71 -17.70
C GLY A 80 9.75 4.67 -17.20
N SER A 81 8.48 4.27 -17.24
CA SER A 81 7.37 5.10 -16.78
C SER A 81 7.18 4.95 -15.28
N LYS A 82 6.73 6.03 -14.65
CA LYS A 82 6.42 6.03 -13.22
C LYS A 82 5.21 5.13 -12.97
N ARG A 83 5.33 4.27 -11.96
CA ARG A 83 4.21 3.44 -11.52
C ARG A 83 3.30 4.25 -10.60
N HIS A 84 2.01 3.98 -10.70
CA HIS A 84 1.00 4.63 -9.87
C HIS A 84 0.40 3.60 -8.93
N TRP A 85 0.23 3.98 -7.68
CA TRP A 85 -0.22 3.08 -6.62
C TRP A 85 -1.47 3.62 -5.94
N ILE A 86 -2.37 2.71 -5.57
CA ILE A 86 -3.49 3.02 -4.69
C ILE A 86 -3.08 2.62 -3.28
N LEU A 87 -3.29 3.52 -2.34
CA LEU A 87 -3.10 3.25 -0.92
C LEU A 87 -4.47 2.97 -0.30
N GLU A 88 -4.58 1.82 0.37
CA GLU A 88 -5.80 1.37 1.03
C GLU A 88 -5.57 1.32 2.53
N LEU A 89 -6.43 1.97 3.30
CA LEU A 89 -6.43 1.86 4.75
C LEU A 89 -7.67 1.08 5.18
N HIS A 90 -7.47 0.05 5.99
CA HIS A 90 -8.53 -0.80 6.53
C HIS A 90 -8.43 -0.81 8.04
N PHE A 91 -9.30 -0.04 8.69
CA PHE A 91 -9.33 0.07 10.15
C PHE A 91 -10.41 -0.86 10.68
N THR A 92 -10.02 -1.83 11.50
CA THR A 92 -10.93 -2.80 12.09
C THR A 92 -10.93 -2.66 13.61
N ASP A 93 -12.11 -2.54 14.20
CA ASP A 93 -12.33 -2.55 15.63
C ASP A 93 -12.89 -3.92 16.00
N ILE A 94 -12.00 -4.83 16.36
CA ILE A 94 -12.35 -6.23 16.62
C ILE A 94 -13.34 -6.36 17.79
N PRO A 95 -13.12 -5.71 18.96
CA PRO A 95 -14.05 -5.81 20.08
C PRO A 95 -15.47 -5.38 19.74
N ASN A 96 -15.65 -4.41 18.86
CA ASN A 96 -16.95 -3.89 18.48
C ASN A 96 -17.46 -4.47 17.16
N ASN A 97 -16.69 -5.34 16.52
CA ASN A 97 -17.03 -5.99 15.26
C ASN A 97 -17.42 -4.98 14.18
N THR A 98 -16.66 -3.88 14.09
CA THR A 98 -16.87 -2.84 13.09
C THR A 98 -15.59 -2.60 12.30
N GLY A 99 -15.74 -2.05 11.11
CA GLY A 99 -14.61 -1.73 10.27
C GLY A 99 -14.94 -0.62 9.30
N ALA A 100 -13.91 0.02 8.79
CA ALA A 100 -14.02 1.07 7.79
C ALA A 100 -12.81 1.00 6.88
N PHE A 101 -12.96 1.44 5.63
CA PHE A 101 -11.80 1.54 4.76
C PHE A 101 -11.89 2.82 3.92
N PHE A 102 -10.72 3.25 3.48
CA PHE A 102 -10.56 4.41 2.61
C PHE A 102 -9.44 4.11 1.63
N GLU A 103 -9.70 4.26 0.34
CA GLU A 103 -8.66 4.06 -0.66
C GLU A 103 -8.64 5.23 -1.65
N GLN A 104 -7.45 5.57 -2.11
CA GLN A 104 -7.25 6.65 -3.05
C GLN A 104 -5.90 6.49 -3.73
N LEU A 105 -5.79 7.00 -4.95
CA LEU A 105 -4.54 7.05 -5.69
C LEU A 105 -3.54 7.93 -4.94
N LEU A 106 -2.33 7.41 -4.72
CA LEU A 106 -1.25 8.22 -4.19
C LEU A 106 -0.92 9.33 -5.17
N ASN A 107 -0.74 10.54 -4.67
CA ASN A 107 -0.44 11.68 -5.51
C ASN A 107 0.89 11.48 -6.23
N ALA A 108 0.93 11.87 -7.48
CA ALA A 108 2.14 11.78 -8.28
C ALA A 108 3.20 12.78 -7.85
#